data_f56f4e9d9b3fdb7b752b36a89b4c8678
#
_entry.id   f56f4e9d9b3fdb7b752b36a89b4c8678
#
_cell.length_a   1.000
_cell.length_b   1.000
_cell.length_c   1.000
_cell.angle_alpha   90.00
_cell.angle_beta   90.00
_cell.angle_gamma   90.00
#
_symmetry.space_group_name_H-M   'P 1'
#
loop_
_entity.id
_entity.type
_entity.pdbx_description
1 polymer ?
#
loop_
_entity_poly.entity_id
_entity_poly.type
_entity_poly.pdbx_seq_one_letter_code
_entity_poly.pdbx_strand_id
1 'polypeptide(L)'
;ITAIGDMSTKSMTDTASLTSALLGEEGTTTTITYLTPDRQEQTVDLVHSNYRTTTVSSQMIGDTCGYVRIDAFSSGTASEFRSAVDNLLNQGAASFIFDMRDNIGENLNAALVCADYCVPSGVIAQQEDKDGSITLLRMSDENEVTVPMVVLVNGSTSDGAELFANALRKMNSATIVGTRTAGK
;
A
#
# COMPACT_ATOMS: atom_id res chain seq x y z
N ILE A 1 -23.94 7.30 12.66
CA ILE A 1 -24.39 8.45 11.84
C ILE A 1 -25.87 8.26 11.58
N THR A 2 -26.66 9.33 11.73
CA THR A 2 -28.12 9.35 11.50
C THR A 2 -28.51 10.15 10.28
N ALA A 3 -27.69 11.17 9.93
CA ALA A 3 -27.87 11.94 8.72
C ALA A 3 -26.54 12.47 8.17
N ILE A 4 -26.50 12.74 6.86
CA ILE A 4 -25.40 13.37 6.13
C ILE A 4 -26.01 14.51 5.34
N GLY A 5 -25.66 15.76 5.68
CA GLY A 5 -26.40 16.93 5.24
C GLY A 5 -27.89 16.78 5.59
N ASP A 6 -28.75 17.01 4.62
CA ASP A 6 -30.21 16.87 4.77
C ASP A 6 -30.73 15.43 4.56
N MET A 7 -29.84 14.47 4.25
CA MET A 7 -30.25 13.10 3.94
C MET A 7 -30.14 12.18 5.15
N SER A 8 -31.25 11.52 5.53
CA SER A 8 -31.24 10.50 6.57
C SER A 8 -30.54 9.23 6.09
N THR A 9 -29.61 8.68 6.91
CA THR A 9 -28.93 7.41 6.59
C THR A 9 -29.91 6.22 6.57
N LYS A 10 -31.09 6.32 7.17
CA LYS A 10 -32.15 5.28 7.09
C LYS A 10 -32.72 5.13 5.69
N SER A 11 -32.62 6.14 4.85
CA SER A 11 -33.06 6.09 3.43
C SER A 11 -31.98 5.58 2.48
N MET A 12 -30.75 5.40 2.96
CA MET A 12 -29.64 4.89 2.17
C MET A 12 -29.63 3.36 2.23
N THR A 13 -29.84 2.72 1.09
CA THR A 13 -30.04 1.26 0.99
C THR A 13 -28.74 0.51 0.65
N ASP A 14 -27.68 1.23 0.24
CA ASP A 14 -26.40 0.66 -0.16
C ASP A 14 -25.21 1.53 0.26
N THR A 15 -24.04 0.94 0.25
CA THR A 15 -22.77 1.59 0.62
C THR A 15 -22.38 2.69 -0.38
N ALA A 16 -22.77 2.54 -1.67
CA ALA A 16 -22.42 3.51 -2.70
C ALA A 16 -23.13 4.86 -2.46
N SER A 17 -24.41 4.82 -2.08
CA SER A 17 -25.20 6.01 -1.71
C SER A 17 -24.58 6.71 -0.49
N LEU A 18 -24.15 5.95 0.52
CA LEU A 18 -23.47 6.48 1.70
C LEU A 18 -22.15 7.16 1.33
N THR A 19 -21.34 6.48 0.52
CA THR A 19 -20.04 7.02 0.07
C THR A 19 -20.23 8.28 -0.74
N SER A 20 -21.19 8.30 -1.68
CA SER A 20 -21.48 9.49 -2.51
C SER A 20 -21.94 10.68 -1.66
N ALA A 21 -22.72 10.44 -0.60
CA ALA A 21 -23.17 11.50 0.30
C ALA A 21 -22.04 12.07 1.17
N LEU A 22 -20.99 11.30 1.41
CA LEU A 22 -19.79 11.70 2.18
C LEU A 22 -18.73 12.37 1.31
N LEU A 23 -18.79 12.23 0.00
CA LEU A 23 -17.83 12.88 -0.92
C LEU A 23 -18.23 14.34 -1.18
N GLY A 24 -17.23 15.20 -1.33
CA GLY A 24 -17.42 16.61 -1.68
C GLY A 24 -16.15 17.20 -2.30
N GLU A 25 -16.28 18.36 -2.92
CA GLU A 25 -15.13 19.10 -3.46
C GLU A 25 -14.27 19.65 -2.33
N GLU A 26 -12.96 19.74 -2.57
CA GLU A 26 -12.01 20.30 -1.60
C GLU A 26 -12.45 21.69 -1.12
N GLY A 27 -12.43 21.89 0.18
CA GLY A 27 -12.85 23.13 0.84
C GLY A 27 -14.35 23.26 1.08
N THR A 28 -15.20 22.35 0.55
CA THR A 28 -16.62 22.31 0.89
C THR A 28 -16.86 21.64 2.24
N THR A 29 -18.02 21.85 2.83
CA THR A 29 -18.37 21.32 4.15
C THR A 29 -19.57 20.40 4.05
N THR A 30 -19.50 19.23 4.70
CA THR A 30 -20.64 18.34 4.90
C THR A 30 -20.93 18.19 6.39
N THR A 31 -22.17 18.46 6.78
CA THR A 31 -22.65 18.29 8.17
C THR A 31 -23.00 16.84 8.41
N ILE A 32 -22.46 16.23 9.44
CA ILE A 32 -22.76 14.86 9.88
C ILE A 32 -23.54 14.92 11.19
N THR A 33 -24.70 14.26 11.21
CA THR A 33 -25.48 14.06 12.45
C THR A 33 -25.26 12.62 12.92
N TYR A 34 -24.98 12.45 14.21
CA TYR A 34 -24.72 11.15 14.81
C TYR A 34 -25.25 11.06 16.24
N LEU A 35 -25.39 9.82 16.73
CA LEU A 35 -25.74 9.56 18.14
C LEU A 35 -24.46 9.24 18.91
N THR A 36 -24.31 9.88 20.06
CA THR A 36 -23.31 9.52 21.07
C THR A 36 -23.65 8.16 21.74
N PRO A 37 -22.75 7.55 22.52
CA PRO A 37 -23.05 6.35 23.30
C PRO A 37 -24.28 6.50 24.20
N ASP A 38 -24.52 7.69 24.75
CA ASP A 38 -25.67 8.02 25.61
C ASP A 38 -26.94 8.34 24.80
N ARG A 39 -26.90 8.11 23.44
CA ARG A 39 -28.01 8.37 22.50
C ARG A 39 -28.42 9.85 22.40
N GLN A 40 -27.53 10.76 22.72
CA GLN A 40 -27.73 12.18 22.42
C GLN A 40 -27.39 12.44 20.95
N GLU A 41 -28.23 13.17 20.25
CA GLU A 41 -27.97 13.59 18.88
C GLU A 41 -27.00 14.77 18.87
N GLN A 42 -25.97 14.68 18.06
CA GLN A 42 -24.97 15.73 17.84
C GLN A 42 -24.69 15.91 16.35
N THR A 43 -24.24 17.11 16.00
CA THR A 43 -23.81 17.46 14.65
C THR A 43 -22.36 17.91 14.65
N VAL A 44 -21.67 17.63 13.58
CA VAL A 44 -20.29 18.10 13.29
C VAL A 44 -20.17 18.46 11.82
N ASP A 45 -19.52 19.57 11.56
CA ASP A 45 -19.18 19.98 10.20
C ASP A 45 -17.80 19.46 9.84
N LEU A 46 -17.72 18.69 8.76
CA LEU A 46 -16.49 18.14 8.20
C LEU A 46 -16.14 18.90 6.92
N VAL A 47 -14.96 19.50 6.91
CA VAL A 47 -14.42 20.17 5.73
C VAL A 47 -13.71 19.14 4.86
N HIS A 48 -14.09 19.06 3.59
CA HIS A 48 -13.43 18.20 2.61
C HIS A 48 -12.04 18.72 2.30
N SER A 49 -11.05 17.83 2.39
CA SER A 49 -9.67 18.12 2.03
C SER A 49 -9.06 16.94 1.29
N ASN A 50 -8.11 17.21 0.43
CA ASN A 50 -7.29 16.16 -0.18
C ASN A 50 -6.35 15.58 0.87
N TYR A 51 -6.76 14.48 1.49
CA TYR A 51 -5.93 13.75 2.43
C TYR A 51 -5.20 12.62 1.71
N ARG A 52 -3.87 12.67 1.71
CA ARG A 52 -3.05 11.53 1.31
C ARG A 52 -2.80 10.67 2.54
N THR A 53 -3.33 9.47 2.52
CA THR A 53 -2.95 8.44 3.50
C THR A 53 -1.54 7.99 3.16
N THR A 54 -0.59 8.12 4.09
CA THR A 54 0.71 7.48 3.97
C THR A 54 0.54 5.97 4.04
N THR A 55 1.10 5.27 3.07
CA THR A 55 1.01 3.80 2.97
C THR A 55 2.29 3.10 3.40
N VAL A 56 3.34 3.87 3.66
CA VAL A 56 4.65 3.36 4.05
C VAL A 56 5.04 3.93 5.40
N SER A 57 5.42 3.05 6.31
CA SER A 57 6.07 3.41 7.57
C SER A 57 7.45 2.76 7.66
N SER A 58 8.40 3.43 8.32
CA SER A 58 9.77 2.95 8.39
C SER A 58 10.45 3.34 9.70
N GLN A 59 11.39 2.49 10.14
CA GLN A 59 12.23 2.73 11.31
C GLN A 59 13.51 1.91 11.25
N MET A 60 14.55 2.35 11.96
CA MET A 60 15.70 1.49 12.24
C MET A 60 15.39 0.51 13.35
N ILE A 61 15.79 -0.75 13.17
CA ILE A 61 15.81 -1.78 14.21
C ILE A 61 17.28 -2.03 14.59
N GLY A 62 17.61 -1.71 15.82
CA GLY A 62 19.02 -1.65 16.21
C GLY A 62 19.77 -0.60 15.41
N ASP A 63 21.06 -0.85 15.12
CA ASP A 63 21.94 0.14 14.50
C ASP A 63 22.05 0.03 12.97
N THR A 64 21.64 -1.12 12.38
CA THR A 64 21.93 -1.41 10.97
C THR A 64 20.81 -2.11 10.19
N CYS A 65 19.65 -2.36 10.79
CA CYS A 65 18.55 -3.00 10.09
C CYS A 65 17.42 -2.00 9.82
N GLY A 66 17.15 -1.71 8.55
CA GLY A 66 16.00 -0.92 8.14
C GLY A 66 14.73 -1.78 8.13
N TYR A 67 13.67 -1.33 8.80
CA TYR A 67 12.34 -1.91 8.71
C TYR A 67 11.44 -0.97 7.94
N VAL A 68 10.77 -1.48 6.91
CA VAL A 68 9.82 -0.75 6.09
C VAL A 68 8.55 -1.59 5.96
N ARG A 69 7.44 -1.05 6.43
CA ARG A 69 6.12 -1.64 6.27
C ARG A 69 5.36 -0.92 5.17
N ILE A 70 4.75 -1.68 4.27
CA ILE A 70 3.85 -1.18 3.23
C ILE A 70 2.45 -1.73 3.52
N ASP A 71 1.55 -0.86 4.01
CA ASP A 71 0.18 -1.25 4.37
C ASP A 71 -0.70 -1.47 3.13
N ALA A 72 -0.47 -0.68 2.07
CA ALA A 72 -1.19 -0.79 0.79
C ALA A 72 -0.33 -0.23 -0.35
N PHE A 73 -0.58 -0.67 -1.57
CA PHE A 73 -0.02 -0.04 -2.75
C PHE A 73 -1.02 0.97 -3.35
N SER A 74 -0.64 2.24 -3.34
CA SER A 74 -1.38 3.37 -3.93
C SER A 74 -0.50 4.15 -4.91
N SER A 75 -1.02 5.19 -5.53
CA SER A 75 -0.25 6.03 -6.45
C SER A 75 0.94 6.76 -5.79
N GLY A 76 0.90 6.96 -4.46
CA GLY A 76 1.97 7.62 -3.69
C GLY A 76 3.01 6.66 -3.13
N THR A 77 2.70 5.37 -3.01
CA THR A 77 3.51 4.38 -2.28
C THR A 77 4.93 4.28 -2.80
N ALA A 78 5.13 4.31 -4.12
CA ALA A 78 6.47 4.17 -4.70
C ALA A 78 7.43 5.31 -4.28
N SER A 79 6.93 6.54 -4.23
CA SER A 79 7.73 7.68 -3.76
C SER A 79 7.99 7.64 -2.25
N GLU A 80 6.99 7.24 -1.47
CA GLU A 80 7.11 7.06 -0.02
C GLU A 80 8.13 5.96 0.31
N PHE A 81 8.04 4.83 -0.40
CA PHE A 81 8.93 3.68 -0.25
C PHE A 81 10.39 4.07 -0.55
N ARG A 82 10.64 4.71 -1.70
CA ARG A 82 11.99 5.17 -2.05
C ARG A 82 12.54 6.11 -0.99
N SER A 83 11.76 7.11 -0.58
CA SER A 83 12.18 8.05 0.47
C SER A 83 12.48 7.34 1.80
N ALA A 84 11.68 6.35 2.19
CA ALA A 84 11.90 5.57 3.40
C ALA A 84 13.20 4.75 3.34
N VAL A 85 13.45 4.05 2.22
CA VAL A 85 14.65 3.24 2.01
C VAL A 85 15.89 4.12 1.98
N ASP A 86 15.87 5.23 1.20
CA ASP A 86 16.99 6.19 1.12
C ASP A 86 17.34 6.79 2.49
N ASN A 87 16.32 7.19 3.26
CA ASN A 87 16.51 7.71 4.61
C ASN A 87 17.18 6.68 5.55
N LEU A 88 16.76 5.42 5.49
CA LEU A 88 17.35 4.36 6.31
C LEU A 88 18.78 4.04 5.86
N LEU A 89 19.06 4.00 4.55
CA LEU A 89 20.43 3.84 4.02
C LEU A 89 21.35 4.98 4.50
N ASN A 90 20.87 6.22 4.44
CA ASN A 90 21.61 7.38 4.93
C ASN A 90 21.85 7.34 6.45
N GLN A 91 21.02 6.62 7.21
CA GLN A 91 21.21 6.37 8.64
C GLN A 91 22.14 5.17 8.92
N GLY A 92 22.61 4.47 7.88
CA GLY A 92 23.53 3.34 8.01
C GLY A 92 22.88 1.96 7.96
N ALA A 93 21.65 1.83 7.42
CA ALA A 93 21.04 0.52 7.23
C ALA A 93 21.92 -0.34 6.30
N ALA A 94 22.29 -1.52 6.76
CA ALA A 94 23.08 -2.52 6.04
C ALA A 94 22.25 -3.78 5.70
N SER A 95 20.97 -3.79 6.04
CA SER A 95 19.99 -4.82 5.68
C SER A 95 18.59 -4.27 5.80
N PHE A 96 17.60 -4.93 5.14
CA PHE A 96 16.20 -4.51 5.21
C PHE A 96 15.27 -5.67 5.60
N ILE A 97 14.20 -5.31 6.31
CA ILE A 97 12.99 -6.10 6.49
C ILE A 97 11.85 -5.32 5.84
N PHE A 98 11.27 -5.86 4.77
CA PHE A 98 10.06 -5.36 4.13
C PHE A 98 8.85 -6.12 4.65
N ASP A 99 7.89 -5.44 5.26
CA ASP A 99 6.69 -6.08 5.82
C ASP A 99 5.49 -5.86 4.90
N MET A 100 5.07 -6.96 4.24
CA MET A 100 3.93 -7.04 3.34
C MET A 100 2.73 -7.74 3.98
N ARG A 101 2.76 -8.00 5.28
CA ARG A 101 1.64 -8.66 5.95
C ARG A 101 0.40 -7.79 5.88
N ASP A 102 -0.73 -8.41 5.53
CA ASP A 102 -2.04 -7.79 5.34
C ASP A 102 -2.15 -6.83 4.14
N ASN A 103 -1.12 -6.71 3.30
CA ASN A 103 -1.14 -5.94 2.08
C ASN A 103 -1.80 -6.73 0.95
N ILE A 104 -2.93 -6.25 0.45
CA ILE A 104 -3.73 -6.91 -0.60
C ILE A 104 -3.30 -6.55 -2.03
N GLY A 105 -2.30 -5.70 -2.19
CA GLY A 105 -1.61 -5.47 -3.47
C GLY A 105 -2.38 -4.69 -4.52
N GLU A 106 -3.35 -3.85 -4.17
CA GLU A 106 -4.32 -3.20 -5.05
C GLU A 106 -3.75 -2.47 -6.28
N ASN A 107 -2.57 -1.90 -6.18
CA ASN A 107 -1.94 -1.18 -7.29
C ASN A 107 -0.67 -1.91 -7.77
N LEU A 108 -0.85 -2.75 -8.80
CA LEU A 108 0.22 -3.53 -9.38
C LEU A 108 1.40 -2.68 -9.85
N ASN A 109 1.13 -1.54 -10.50
CA ASN A 109 2.21 -0.66 -10.99
C ASN A 109 3.05 -0.09 -9.85
N ALA A 110 2.43 0.33 -8.76
CA ALA A 110 3.16 0.81 -7.58
C ALA A 110 4.04 -0.31 -6.97
N ALA A 111 3.53 -1.55 -6.90
CA ALA A 111 4.30 -2.70 -6.43
C ALA A 111 5.51 -2.99 -7.32
N LEU A 112 5.32 -2.94 -8.64
CA LEU A 112 6.40 -3.12 -9.63
C LEU A 112 7.48 -2.03 -9.52
N VAL A 113 7.09 -0.76 -9.31
CA VAL A 113 8.05 0.34 -9.13
C VAL A 113 8.82 0.21 -7.81
N CYS A 114 8.18 -0.25 -6.74
CA CYS A 114 8.89 -0.55 -5.49
C CYS A 114 9.87 -1.72 -5.65
N ALA A 115 9.47 -2.78 -6.36
CA ALA A 115 10.33 -3.92 -6.63
C ALA A 115 11.55 -3.54 -7.47
N ASP A 116 11.34 -2.72 -8.52
CA ASP A 116 12.38 -2.20 -9.40
C ASP A 116 13.53 -1.55 -8.63
N TYR A 117 13.21 -0.79 -7.60
CA TYR A 117 14.19 -0.13 -6.74
C TYR A 117 15.05 -1.11 -5.90
N CYS A 118 14.62 -2.35 -5.76
CA CYS A 118 15.24 -3.37 -4.88
C CYS A 118 15.88 -4.53 -5.62
N VAL A 119 15.81 -4.57 -6.97
CA VAL A 119 16.29 -5.73 -7.73
C VAL A 119 17.25 -5.30 -8.82
N PRO A 120 18.23 -6.18 -9.20
CA PRO A 120 19.15 -5.91 -10.28
C PRO A 120 18.44 -5.79 -11.63
N SER A 121 19.15 -5.28 -12.62
CA SER A 121 18.67 -5.17 -13.99
C SER A 121 18.12 -6.52 -14.52
N GLY A 122 16.93 -6.47 -15.09
CA GLY A 122 16.26 -7.65 -15.64
C GLY A 122 14.73 -7.53 -15.67
N VAL A 123 14.08 -8.61 -16.09
CA VAL A 123 12.61 -8.68 -16.18
C VAL A 123 12.03 -8.95 -14.78
N ILE A 124 11.27 -7.99 -14.27
CA ILE A 124 10.56 -8.13 -12.98
C ILE A 124 9.26 -8.92 -13.17
N ALA A 125 8.48 -8.53 -14.20
CA ALA A 125 7.20 -9.15 -14.46
C ALA A 125 6.83 -9.11 -15.93
N GLN A 126 6.19 -10.18 -16.38
CA GLN A 126 5.54 -10.29 -17.68
C GLN A 126 4.19 -10.97 -17.51
N GLN A 127 3.28 -10.66 -18.40
CA GLN A 127 1.98 -11.31 -18.51
C GLN A 127 2.01 -12.25 -19.74
N GLU A 128 1.51 -13.46 -19.56
CA GLU A 128 1.26 -14.39 -20.64
C GLU A 128 -0.25 -14.59 -20.79
N ASP A 129 -0.77 -14.33 -21.96
CA ASP A 129 -2.17 -14.50 -22.31
C ASP A 129 -2.45 -15.98 -22.68
N LYS A 130 -3.74 -16.34 -22.75
CA LYS A 130 -4.17 -17.72 -23.05
C LYS A 130 -3.71 -18.25 -24.42
N ASP A 131 -3.42 -17.36 -25.35
CA ASP A 131 -2.90 -17.69 -26.69
C ASP A 131 -1.36 -17.79 -26.74
N GLY A 132 -0.69 -17.59 -25.58
CA GLY A 132 0.77 -17.61 -25.45
C GLY A 132 1.46 -16.28 -25.76
N SER A 133 0.71 -15.22 -26.00
CA SER A 133 1.27 -13.89 -26.19
C SER A 133 1.87 -13.36 -24.89
N ILE A 134 3.11 -12.85 -24.95
CA ILE A 134 3.84 -12.32 -23.81
C ILE A 134 3.87 -10.79 -23.87
N THR A 135 3.39 -10.14 -22.82
CA THR A 135 3.48 -8.69 -22.63
C THR A 135 4.43 -8.39 -21.46
N LEU A 136 5.46 -7.59 -21.73
CA LEU A 136 6.37 -7.11 -20.68
C LEU A 136 5.66 -6.06 -19.83
N LEU A 137 5.55 -6.31 -18.53
CA LEU A 137 4.94 -5.38 -17.57
C LEU A 137 5.97 -4.43 -16.96
N ARG A 138 7.15 -4.95 -16.59
CA ARG A 138 8.23 -4.14 -16.01
C ARG A 138 9.60 -4.79 -16.19
N MET A 139 10.58 -3.95 -16.54
CA MET A 139 12.02 -4.26 -16.42
C MET A 139 12.63 -3.38 -15.33
N SER A 140 13.63 -3.92 -14.63
CA SER A 140 14.50 -3.14 -13.74
C SER A 140 15.70 -2.62 -14.51
N ASP A 141 16.19 -1.47 -14.07
CA ASP A 141 17.45 -0.87 -14.50
C ASP A 141 18.63 -1.28 -13.58
N GLU A 142 19.75 -0.54 -13.62
CA GLU A 142 20.95 -0.86 -12.84
C GLU A 142 20.95 -0.18 -11.45
N ASN A 143 19.91 0.59 -11.10
CA ASN A 143 19.83 1.34 -9.84
C ASN A 143 19.14 0.52 -8.78
N GLU A 144 19.86 -0.32 -8.07
CA GLU A 144 19.33 -1.21 -7.07
C GLU A 144 19.87 -0.97 -5.65
N VAL A 145 19.09 -1.38 -4.67
CA VAL A 145 19.54 -1.51 -3.27
C VAL A 145 20.18 -2.90 -3.09
N THR A 146 21.50 -2.94 -2.89
CA THR A 146 22.30 -4.19 -2.93
C THR A 146 22.50 -4.87 -1.57
N VAL A 147 21.85 -4.38 -0.50
CA VAL A 147 21.98 -4.97 0.85
C VAL A 147 21.06 -6.18 1.05
N PRO A 148 21.37 -7.10 1.98
CA PRO A 148 20.51 -8.25 2.28
C PRO A 148 19.08 -7.85 2.68
N MET A 149 18.09 -8.61 2.22
CA MET A 149 16.67 -8.32 2.41
C MET A 149 15.89 -9.53 2.92
N VAL A 150 14.92 -9.26 3.77
CA VAL A 150 13.89 -10.20 4.21
C VAL A 150 12.53 -9.60 3.89
N VAL A 151 11.59 -10.42 3.40
CA VAL A 151 10.20 -9.99 3.17
C VAL A 151 9.27 -10.79 4.07
N LEU A 152 8.49 -10.09 4.90
CA LEU A 152 7.47 -10.70 5.75
C LEU A 152 6.14 -10.77 4.99
N VAL A 153 5.51 -11.94 5.00
CA VAL A 153 4.24 -12.19 4.32
C VAL A 153 3.29 -13.00 5.20
N ASN A 154 1.97 -12.92 4.92
CA ASN A 154 0.97 -13.76 5.58
C ASN A 154 -0.17 -14.14 4.62
N GLY A 155 -1.20 -14.82 5.14
CA GLY A 155 -2.33 -15.31 4.34
C GLY A 155 -3.18 -14.21 3.69
N SER A 156 -3.06 -12.95 4.14
CA SER A 156 -3.74 -11.80 3.54
C SER A 156 -2.87 -11.07 2.50
N THR A 157 -1.58 -11.40 2.40
CA THR A 157 -0.71 -10.84 1.35
C THR A 157 -1.16 -11.37 -0.01
N SER A 158 -1.50 -10.48 -0.96
CA SER A 158 -2.03 -10.86 -2.28
C SER A 158 -1.60 -9.94 -3.42
N ASP A 159 -1.88 -10.34 -4.65
CA ASP A 159 -1.68 -9.57 -5.89
C ASP A 159 -0.28 -8.90 -6.00
N GLY A 160 -0.23 -7.58 -6.10
CA GLY A 160 1.02 -6.81 -6.23
C GLY A 160 2.01 -7.04 -5.08
N ALA A 161 1.53 -7.33 -3.87
CA ALA A 161 2.39 -7.63 -2.73
C ALA A 161 3.09 -9.00 -2.86
N GLU A 162 2.41 -9.98 -3.45
CA GLU A 162 3.02 -11.28 -3.79
C GLU A 162 4.07 -11.12 -4.89
N LEU A 163 3.75 -10.28 -5.89
CA LEU A 163 4.67 -10.00 -6.99
C LEU A 163 5.92 -9.28 -6.50
N PHE A 164 5.80 -8.26 -5.63
CA PHE A 164 6.93 -7.60 -4.97
C PHE A 164 7.81 -8.63 -4.23
N ALA A 165 7.22 -9.45 -3.36
CA ALA A 165 7.93 -10.46 -2.60
C ALA A 165 8.65 -11.48 -3.50
N ASN A 166 7.97 -11.94 -4.56
CA ASN A 166 8.54 -12.90 -5.51
C ASN A 166 9.68 -12.30 -6.35
N ALA A 167 9.57 -11.04 -6.76
CA ALA A 167 10.62 -10.34 -7.50
C ALA A 167 11.90 -10.24 -6.65
N LEU A 168 11.80 -9.78 -5.40
CA LEU A 168 12.94 -9.69 -4.50
C LEU A 168 13.55 -11.07 -4.23
N ARG A 169 12.73 -12.10 -4.03
CA ARG A 169 13.22 -13.47 -3.83
C ARG A 169 13.99 -14.02 -5.02
N LYS A 170 13.46 -13.81 -6.23
CA LYS A 170 14.03 -14.40 -7.44
C LYS A 170 15.22 -13.62 -7.99
N MET A 171 15.19 -12.30 -7.90
CA MET A 171 16.19 -11.45 -8.54
C MET A 171 17.26 -10.96 -7.55
N ASN A 172 16.95 -10.77 -6.27
CA ASN A 172 17.88 -10.30 -5.24
C ASN A 172 18.13 -11.30 -4.11
N SER A 173 17.68 -12.55 -4.26
CA SER A 173 17.88 -13.61 -3.24
C SER A 173 17.31 -13.26 -1.86
N ALA A 174 16.30 -12.41 -1.76
CA ALA A 174 15.64 -12.06 -0.51
C ALA A 174 15.01 -13.30 0.15
N THR A 175 15.10 -13.37 1.48
CA THR A 175 14.46 -14.44 2.25
C THR A 175 13.01 -14.08 2.54
N ILE A 176 12.08 -14.97 2.17
CA ILE A 176 10.66 -14.80 2.51
C ILE A 176 10.39 -15.50 3.84
N VAL A 177 9.77 -14.77 4.78
CA VAL A 177 9.41 -15.26 6.11
C VAL A 177 7.91 -15.04 6.37
N GLY A 178 7.23 -16.06 6.85
CA GLY A 178 5.80 -15.98 7.19
C GLY A 178 5.01 -17.21 6.80
N THR A 179 3.72 -17.02 6.55
CA THR A 179 2.78 -18.07 6.13
C THR A 179 2.50 -17.97 4.64
N ARG A 180 1.86 -19.00 4.07
CA ARG A 180 1.44 -19.01 2.66
C ARG A 180 0.55 -17.79 2.37
N THR A 181 0.85 -17.10 1.28
CA THR A 181 0.09 -15.96 0.77
C THR A 181 -1.21 -16.38 0.09
N ALA A 182 -2.06 -15.42 -0.29
CA ALA A 182 -3.37 -15.69 -0.87
C ALA A 182 -3.32 -16.44 -2.22
N GLY A 183 -2.28 -16.22 -3.03
CA GLY A 183 -2.08 -16.86 -4.33
C GLY A 183 -2.98 -16.28 -5.43
N LYS A 184 -3.10 -14.96 -5.45
CA LYS A 184 -3.87 -14.24 -6.47
C LYS A 184 -2.99 -13.64 -7.54
#